data_c16cf22fa1b8b4b7aa543c8897200615
#
_entry.id   c16cf22fa1b8b4b7aa543c8897200615
#
_cell.length_a   1.000
_cell.length_b   1.000
_cell.length_c   1.000
_cell.angle_alpha   90.00
_cell.angle_beta   90.00
_cell.angle_gamma   90.00
#
_symmetry.space_group_name_H-M   'P 1'
#
loop_
_entity.id
_entity.type
_entity.pdbx_description
1 polymer ?
#
loop_
_entity_poly.entity_id
_entity_poly.type
_entity_poly.pdbx_seq_one_letter_code
_entity_poly.pdbx_strand_id
1 'polypeptide(L)'
;MTSVLRLVLLAISALSILSILTPSPVLAQENPYIVAYDHYLEEPGNLEIEYFSTYGTQRGGNDFHAFWAEFEYGATAWWTTELYLDGQTTFKDSTIFTGVKWENRFRVLKGEHFLNPVLYVEYEHKSGADKILKEGEGHDVEADFLAPNSEARKEHINEMELKLILSSTYKGWNFTQNTLAAKDLSNSPWEFGYALGASRPLALKASAKRCNFCPQNFVAGAEMYGGLGDRHSFGLHDTSHYLAPVLAWNLPSGWTLRVSPGFGLNHNSHQFLMRWGVAREITGFGSMVSRLFGGHK
;
A
#
# COMPACT_ATOMS: atom_id res chain seq x y z
N MET A 1 -7.63 1.52 59.70
CA MET A 1 -6.82 1.27 58.52
C MET A 1 -5.65 2.22 58.56
N THR A 2 -4.47 1.74 58.87
CA THR A 2 -3.27 2.56 59.16
C THR A 2 -2.79 3.29 57.89
N SER A 3 -2.23 4.47 58.09
CA SER A 3 -1.67 5.33 57.01
C SER A 3 -0.70 4.61 56.10
N VAL A 4 0.02 3.62 56.64
CA VAL A 4 0.95 2.74 55.88
C VAL A 4 0.22 1.90 54.83
N LEU A 5 -0.95 1.32 55.14
CA LEU A 5 -1.73 0.52 54.22
C LEU A 5 -2.27 1.36 53.02
N ARG A 6 -2.62 2.64 53.28
CA ARG A 6 -3.04 3.57 52.20
C ARG A 6 -1.87 3.94 51.27
N LEU A 7 -0.67 4.13 51.81
CA LEU A 7 0.53 4.43 51.03
C LEU A 7 0.93 3.23 50.19
N VAL A 8 0.84 2.01 50.70
CA VAL A 8 1.14 0.77 49.96
C VAL A 8 0.13 0.56 48.80
N LEU A 9 -1.18 0.81 49.08
CA LEU A 9 -2.20 0.69 48.02
C LEU A 9 -2.05 1.77 46.94
N LEU A 10 -1.65 3.01 47.31
CA LEU A 10 -1.35 4.04 46.32
C LEU A 10 -0.08 3.73 45.49
N ALA A 11 0.94 3.18 46.10
CA ALA A 11 2.15 2.75 45.40
C ALA A 11 1.87 1.59 44.42
N ILE A 12 1.06 0.62 44.82
CA ILE A 12 0.66 -0.52 43.95
C ILE A 12 -0.21 -0.02 42.78
N SER A 13 -1.14 0.91 43.02
CA SER A 13 -1.96 1.47 41.95
C SER A 13 -1.13 2.36 40.99
N ALA A 14 -0.15 3.12 41.47
CA ALA A 14 0.77 3.89 40.65
C ALA A 14 1.68 2.98 39.82
N LEU A 15 2.19 1.88 40.38
CA LEU A 15 2.99 0.89 39.65
C LEU A 15 2.16 0.17 38.58
N SER A 16 0.89 -0.12 38.85
CA SER A 16 -0.03 -0.75 37.90
C SER A 16 -0.38 0.19 36.72
N ILE A 17 -0.51 1.49 37.00
CA ILE A 17 -0.73 2.51 35.96
C ILE A 17 0.54 2.72 35.11
N LEU A 18 1.72 2.68 35.74
CA LEU A 18 3.00 2.83 35.04
C LEU A 18 3.27 1.63 34.11
N SER A 19 2.86 0.41 34.48
CA SER A 19 2.99 -0.79 33.63
C SER A 19 2.02 -0.79 32.44
N ILE A 20 0.93 -0.02 32.49
CA ILE A 20 -0.01 0.16 31.37
C ILE A 20 0.52 1.23 30.38
N LEU A 21 1.40 2.13 30.85
CA LEU A 21 1.97 3.23 30.08
C LEU A 21 3.35 2.91 29.44
N THR A 22 3.90 1.71 29.68
CA THR A 22 5.08 1.29 28.91
C THR A 22 4.63 0.99 27.49
N PRO A 23 5.09 1.76 26.48
CA PRO A 23 4.81 1.40 25.10
C PRO A 23 5.36 0.00 24.88
N SER A 24 4.52 -0.93 24.46
CA SER A 24 5.00 -2.19 23.89
C SER A 24 5.97 -1.81 22.78
N PRO A 25 7.13 -2.47 22.63
CA PRO A 25 7.98 -2.26 21.47
C PRO A 25 7.08 -2.56 20.24
N VAL A 26 6.70 -1.52 19.54
CA VAL A 26 6.06 -1.63 18.24
C VAL A 26 7.19 -2.14 17.34
N LEU A 27 7.11 -3.40 16.96
CA LEU A 27 7.86 -3.86 15.81
C LEU A 27 7.34 -3.01 14.66
N ALA A 28 8.22 -2.31 13.96
CA ALA A 28 7.86 -1.62 12.73
C ALA A 28 7.17 -2.65 11.85
N GLN A 29 5.87 -2.49 11.70
CA GLN A 29 5.05 -3.39 10.91
C GLN A 29 4.94 -2.72 9.55
N GLU A 30 5.73 -3.19 8.61
CA GLU A 30 5.58 -2.78 7.23
C GLU A 30 4.17 -3.12 6.73
N ASN A 31 3.65 -2.27 5.87
CA ASN A 31 2.35 -2.43 5.23
C ASN A 31 2.31 -3.79 4.48
N PRO A 32 1.43 -4.73 4.85
CA PRO A 32 1.34 -6.02 4.16
C PRO A 32 0.50 -5.97 2.88
N TYR A 33 -0.25 -4.88 2.69
CA TYR A 33 -1.19 -4.73 1.59
C TYR A 33 -0.47 -4.40 0.28
N ILE A 34 -1.17 -4.58 -0.83
CA ILE A 34 -0.66 -4.27 -2.18
C ILE A 34 -1.42 -3.10 -2.79
N VAL A 35 -2.72 -2.96 -2.48
CA VAL A 35 -3.58 -1.88 -3.00
C VAL A 35 -4.01 -0.93 -1.89
N ALA A 36 -4.32 -1.47 -0.72
CA ALA A 36 -4.68 -0.63 0.42
C ALA A 36 -3.43 -0.07 1.10
N TYR A 37 -3.49 1.17 1.51
CA TYR A 37 -2.47 1.83 2.33
C TYR A 37 -2.92 1.91 3.78
N ASP A 38 -1.98 1.83 4.71
CA ASP A 38 -2.20 2.17 6.10
C ASP A 38 -1.51 3.50 6.47
N HIS A 39 -1.43 3.82 7.76
CA HIS A 39 -0.88 5.09 8.22
C HIS A 39 0.63 5.06 8.46
N TYR A 40 1.29 3.94 8.24
CA TYR A 40 2.75 3.87 8.36
C TYR A 40 3.39 4.49 7.12
N LEU A 41 4.38 5.34 7.37
CA LEU A 41 5.19 6.01 6.37
C LEU A 41 6.62 5.50 6.51
N GLU A 42 7.39 5.61 5.45
CA GLU A 42 8.82 5.30 5.49
C GLU A 42 9.55 6.16 6.51
N GLU A 43 10.50 5.59 7.23
CA GLU A 43 11.26 6.28 8.27
C GLU A 43 12.11 7.42 7.70
N PRO A 44 12.22 8.58 8.41
CA PRO A 44 12.96 9.74 7.92
C PRO A 44 14.41 9.42 7.55
N GLY A 45 14.75 9.68 6.29
CA GLY A 45 16.08 9.46 5.75
C GLY A 45 16.37 8.05 5.26
N ASN A 46 15.41 7.13 5.33
CA ASN A 46 15.49 5.81 4.73
C ASN A 46 14.98 5.85 3.29
N LEU A 47 15.41 4.88 2.50
CA LEU A 47 14.91 4.61 1.15
C LEU A 47 14.52 3.14 1.08
N GLU A 48 13.26 2.87 0.75
CA GLU A 48 12.84 1.54 0.32
C GLU A 48 12.89 1.44 -1.20
N ILE A 49 13.38 0.33 -1.71
CA ILE A 49 13.32 -0.03 -3.13
C ILE A 49 12.49 -1.28 -3.23
N GLU A 50 11.42 -1.20 -4.01
CA GLU A 50 10.49 -2.30 -4.18
C GLU A 50 10.34 -2.67 -5.66
N TYR A 51 10.20 -3.95 -5.92
CA TYR A 51 9.80 -4.50 -7.20
C TYR A 51 8.51 -5.29 -7.02
N PHE A 52 7.50 -4.91 -7.76
CA PHE A 52 6.23 -5.63 -7.83
C PHE A 52 6.01 -6.29 -9.18
N SER A 53 5.27 -7.37 -9.14
CA SER A 53 4.88 -8.16 -10.30
C SER A 53 3.45 -8.65 -10.15
N THR A 54 2.64 -8.44 -11.17
CA THR A 54 1.26 -8.90 -11.25
C THR A 54 1.05 -9.70 -12.52
N TYR A 55 0.72 -10.98 -12.38
CA TYR A 55 0.18 -11.79 -13.48
C TYR A 55 -1.35 -11.72 -13.45
N GLY A 56 -1.95 -11.28 -14.53
CA GLY A 56 -3.40 -11.14 -14.65
C GLY A 56 -3.99 -12.02 -15.74
N THR A 57 -5.12 -12.66 -15.44
CA THR A 57 -5.92 -13.43 -16.41
C THR A 57 -7.25 -12.75 -16.67
N GLN A 58 -7.68 -12.76 -17.91
CA GLN A 58 -8.90 -12.14 -18.39
C GLN A 58 -9.83 -13.14 -19.04
N ARG A 59 -11.13 -12.84 -19.00
CA ARG A 59 -12.11 -13.55 -19.82
C ARG A 59 -11.88 -13.18 -21.29
N GLY A 60 -11.80 -14.13 -22.16
CA GLY A 60 -11.57 -13.87 -23.60
C GLY A 60 -10.11 -13.81 -24.02
N GLY A 61 -9.16 -13.91 -23.11
CA GLY A 61 -7.72 -13.94 -23.39
C GLY A 61 -7.02 -12.60 -23.12
N ASN A 62 -5.82 -12.44 -23.69
CA ASN A 62 -4.98 -11.25 -23.48
C ASN A 62 -4.39 -11.15 -22.06
N ASP A 63 -4.05 -12.30 -21.46
CA ASP A 63 -3.35 -12.37 -20.20
C ASP A 63 -2.09 -11.50 -20.21
N PHE A 64 -1.74 -10.94 -19.05
CA PHE A 64 -0.64 -10.00 -18.97
C PHE A 64 0.22 -10.24 -17.72
N HIS A 65 1.41 -9.67 -17.78
CA HIS A 65 2.32 -9.53 -16.67
C HIS A 65 2.71 -8.06 -16.55
N ALA A 66 2.14 -7.37 -15.58
CA ALA A 66 2.52 -6.01 -15.22
C ALA A 66 3.59 -6.04 -14.12
N PHE A 67 4.47 -5.06 -14.13
CA PHE A 67 5.53 -4.93 -13.13
C PHE A 67 5.88 -3.45 -12.95
N TRP A 68 6.32 -3.11 -11.73
CA TRP A 68 6.88 -1.79 -11.45
C TRP A 68 8.08 -1.86 -10.53
N ALA A 69 8.93 -0.85 -10.65
CA ALA A 69 9.96 -0.55 -9.68
C ALA A 69 9.57 0.72 -8.94
N GLU A 70 9.62 0.69 -7.63
CA GLU A 70 9.23 1.75 -6.72
C GLU A 70 10.42 2.19 -5.88
N PHE A 71 10.50 3.48 -5.62
CA PHE A 71 11.53 4.12 -4.80
C PHE A 71 10.81 5.00 -3.78
N GLU A 72 10.63 4.50 -2.57
CA GLU A 72 9.97 5.21 -1.48
C GLU A 72 11.03 5.86 -0.56
N TYR A 73 10.93 7.17 -0.35
CA TYR A 73 11.85 7.92 0.50
C TYR A 73 11.12 8.62 1.64
N GLY A 74 11.50 8.32 2.87
CA GLY A 74 11.07 9.03 4.06
C GLY A 74 11.70 10.42 4.15
N ALA A 75 11.02 11.44 3.64
CA ALA A 75 11.52 12.81 3.66
C ALA A 75 11.49 13.41 5.07
N THR A 76 10.44 13.15 5.83
CA THR A 76 10.28 13.56 7.23
C THR A 76 9.39 12.54 7.97
N ALA A 77 9.24 12.67 9.29
CA ALA A 77 8.33 11.81 10.07
C ALA A 77 6.83 11.94 9.72
N TRP A 78 6.46 12.87 8.85
CA TRP A 78 5.08 13.12 8.43
C TRP A 78 4.89 13.19 6.92
N TRP A 79 5.95 12.96 6.14
CA TRP A 79 5.92 13.02 4.69
C TRP A 79 6.86 11.96 4.09
N THR A 80 6.30 11.12 3.23
CA THR A 80 6.98 10.17 2.36
C THR A 80 6.69 10.54 0.91
N THR A 81 7.67 10.36 0.04
CA THR A 81 7.54 10.57 -1.41
C THR A 81 8.05 9.36 -2.16
N GLU A 82 7.35 8.99 -3.23
CA GLU A 82 7.58 7.76 -3.97
C GLU A 82 7.61 8.02 -5.47
N LEU A 83 8.45 7.26 -6.17
CA LEU A 83 8.54 7.29 -7.63
C LEU A 83 8.39 5.87 -8.17
N TYR A 84 7.48 5.70 -9.13
CA TYR A 84 7.22 4.42 -9.80
C TYR A 84 7.63 4.46 -11.26
N LEU A 85 8.15 3.33 -11.74
CA LEU A 85 8.46 3.06 -13.14
C LEU A 85 7.71 1.80 -13.55
N ASP A 86 6.70 1.94 -14.40
CA ASP A 86 5.74 0.89 -14.72
C ASP A 86 5.98 0.28 -16.09
N GLY A 87 5.81 -1.02 -16.19
CA GLY A 87 5.92 -1.76 -17.44
C GLY A 87 4.98 -2.96 -17.49
N GLN A 88 4.71 -3.44 -18.71
CA GLN A 88 3.80 -4.55 -18.92
C GLN A 88 4.19 -5.38 -20.12
N THR A 89 4.05 -6.69 -19.97
CA THR A 89 4.05 -7.67 -21.07
C THR A 89 2.65 -8.21 -21.23
N THR A 90 1.99 -7.92 -22.33
CA THR A 90 0.75 -8.61 -22.72
C THR A 90 1.10 -9.84 -23.54
N PHE A 91 0.72 -11.04 -23.07
CA PHE A 91 1.04 -12.29 -23.76
C PHE A 91 0.37 -12.32 -25.13
N LYS A 92 1.10 -12.75 -26.15
CA LYS A 92 0.72 -12.75 -27.57
C LYS A 92 0.63 -11.34 -28.22
N ASP A 93 1.14 -10.31 -27.55
CA ASP A 93 1.22 -8.96 -28.10
C ASP A 93 2.64 -8.41 -27.94
N SER A 94 2.92 -7.59 -26.93
CA SER A 94 4.20 -6.88 -26.78
C SER A 94 4.54 -6.60 -25.34
N THR A 95 5.81 -6.24 -25.09
CA THR A 95 6.28 -5.65 -23.84
C THR A 95 6.46 -4.16 -24.03
N ILE A 96 5.91 -3.36 -23.16
CA ILE A 96 5.94 -1.90 -23.23
C ILE A 96 6.21 -1.29 -21.86
N PHE A 97 6.79 -0.09 -21.85
CA PHE A 97 6.78 0.81 -20.71
C PHE A 97 5.40 1.47 -20.64
N THR A 98 4.74 1.39 -19.47
CA THR A 98 3.36 1.87 -19.34
C THR A 98 3.27 3.22 -18.66
N GLY A 99 4.20 3.59 -17.78
CA GLY A 99 4.10 4.90 -17.16
C GLY A 99 5.07 5.20 -16.04
N VAL A 100 4.92 6.40 -15.53
CA VAL A 100 5.58 6.87 -14.30
C VAL A 100 4.54 7.45 -13.36
N LYS A 101 4.75 7.25 -12.05
CA LYS A 101 3.90 7.81 -11.00
C LYS A 101 4.77 8.52 -9.98
N TRP A 102 4.27 9.61 -9.45
CA TRP A 102 4.87 10.33 -8.35
C TRP A 102 3.86 10.53 -7.24
N GLU A 103 4.08 9.82 -6.16
CA GLU A 103 3.23 9.74 -5.00
C GLU A 103 3.79 10.53 -3.82
N ASN A 104 2.89 11.08 -3.01
CA ASN A 104 3.23 11.74 -1.76
C ASN A 104 2.20 11.41 -0.69
N ARG A 105 2.65 10.95 0.46
CA ARG A 105 1.82 10.65 1.63
C ARG A 105 2.14 11.57 2.79
N PHE A 106 1.10 12.13 3.41
CA PHE A 106 1.22 13.10 4.49
C PHE A 106 0.44 12.64 5.71
N ARG A 107 1.14 12.31 6.79
CA ARG A 107 0.52 12.02 8.09
C ARG A 107 -0.05 13.30 8.69
N VAL A 108 -1.35 13.30 9.01
CA VAL A 108 -2.07 14.48 9.53
C VAL A 108 -1.83 14.65 11.03
N LEU A 109 -1.76 13.56 11.78
CA LEU A 109 -1.61 13.59 13.24
C LEU A 109 -0.20 13.13 13.66
N LYS A 110 0.34 13.77 14.68
CA LYS A 110 1.61 13.35 15.29
C LYS A 110 1.38 12.20 16.27
N GLY A 111 2.23 11.18 16.18
CA GLY A 111 2.14 9.99 17.03
C GLY A 111 1.02 9.04 16.61
N GLU A 112 0.76 8.05 17.44
CA GLU A 112 -0.21 6.99 17.19
C GLU A 112 -1.53 7.29 17.88
N HIS A 113 -2.63 7.19 17.14
CA HIS A 113 -3.99 7.43 17.60
C HIS A 113 -4.86 6.21 17.30
N PHE A 114 -6.08 6.16 17.88
CA PHE A 114 -7.05 5.13 17.54
C PHE A 114 -7.41 5.15 16.05
N LEU A 115 -7.50 6.35 15.46
CA LEU A 115 -7.69 6.53 14.02
C LEU A 115 -6.59 7.48 13.51
N ASN A 116 -5.84 7.04 12.52
CA ASN A 116 -4.69 7.75 11.97
C ASN A 116 -4.97 8.14 10.52
N PRO A 117 -5.34 9.41 10.25
CA PRO A 117 -5.55 9.88 8.91
C PRO A 117 -4.22 10.20 8.21
N VAL A 118 -4.12 9.76 6.94
CA VAL A 118 -3.06 10.14 6.01
C VAL A 118 -3.70 10.70 4.74
N LEU A 119 -3.18 11.80 4.25
CA LEU A 119 -3.52 12.35 2.94
C LEU A 119 -2.51 11.86 1.93
N TYR A 120 -3.03 11.42 0.79
CA TYR A 120 -2.27 10.90 -0.33
C TYR A 120 -2.56 11.75 -1.57
N VAL A 121 -1.52 12.08 -2.30
CA VAL A 121 -1.60 12.81 -3.57
C VAL A 121 -0.63 12.15 -4.54
N GLU A 122 -1.13 11.72 -5.69
CA GLU A 122 -0.33 11.13 -6.75
C GLU A 122 -0.57 11.86 -8.06
N TYR A 123 0.47 11.99 -8.86
CA TYR A 123 0.41 12.35 -10.26
C TYR A 123 0.94 11.18 -11.09
N GLU A 124 0.16 10.81 -12.09
CA GLU A 124 0.49 9.70 -12.98
C GLU A 124 0.54 10.17 -14.44
N HIS A 125 1.52 9.65 -15.15
CA HIS A 125 1.57 9.71 -16.62
C HIS A 125 1.58 8.29 -17.15
N LYS A 126 0.45 7.85 -17.67
CA LYS A 126 0.21 6.46 -18.04
C LYS A 126 -0.18 6.29 -19.50
N SER A 127 0.10 5.11 -20.03
CA SER A 127 -0.42 4.64 -21.30
C SER A 127 -1.78 3.97 -21.10
N GLY A 128 -2.75 4.21 -21.95
CA GLY A 128 -4.03 3.48 -21.95
C GLY A 128 -3.90 1.96 -22.16
N ALA A 129 -2.70 1.46 -22.49
CA ALA A 129 -2.41 0.03 -22.53
C ALA A 129 -2.11 -0.59 -21.16
N ASP A 130 -2.03 0.21 -20.10
CA ASP A 130 -1.86 -0.31 -18.74
C ASP A 130 -3.13 -1.02 -18.29
N LYS A 131 -3.01 -2.31 -17.97
CA LYS A 131 -4.15 -3.16 -17.60
C LYS A 131 -4.45 -3.17 -16.09
N ILE A 132 -3.56 -2.57 -15.30
CA ILE A 132 -3.74 -2.40 -13.86
C ILE A 132 -4.45 -1.07 -13.54
N LEU A 133 -4.31 -0.09 -14.42
CA LEU A 133 -4.80 1.27 -14.27
C LEU A 133 -6.24 1.37 -13.76
N LYS A 134 -7.13 0.55 -14.31
CA LYS A 134 -8.59 0.62 -14.04
C LYS A 134 -9.05 -0.30 -12.90
N GLU A 135 -8.15 -0.84 -12.15
CA GLU A 135 -8.45 -1.90 -11.19
C GLU A 135 -9.16 -1.40 -9.93
N GLY A 136 -8.96 -0.16 -9.55
CA GLY A 136 -9.41 0.37 -8.26
C GLY A 136 -10.31 1.59 -8.33
N GLU A 137 -10.67 2.07 -9.52
CA GLU A 137 -11.40 3.33 -9.68
C GLU A 137 -12.30 3.34 -10.92
N GLY A 138 -13.24 4.30 -10.95
CA GLY A 138 -14.07 4.57 -12.12
C GLY A 138 -14.99 3.43 -12.54
N HIS A 139 -15.27 3.42 -13.83
CA HIS A 139 -16.07 2.38 -14.51
C HIS A 139 -15.16 1.55 -15.41
N ASP A 140 -15.29 0.23 -15.30
CA ASP A 140 -14.52 -0.70 -16.13
C ASP A 140 -15.45 -1.50 -17.03
N VAL A 141 -15.06 -1.67 -18.27
CA VAL A 141 -15.71 -2.56 -19.22
C VAL A 141 -14.71 -3.59 -19.76
N GLU A 142 -15.16 -4.82 -19.98
CA GLU A 142 -14.31 -5.93 -20.44
C GLU A 142 -13.53 -5.57 -21.73
N ALA A 143 -14.09 -4.77 -22.62
CA ALA A 143 -13.47 -4.37 -23.87
C ALA A 143 -12.16 -3.58 -23.66
N ASP A 144 -12.06 -2.80 -22.59
CA ASP A 144 -10.87 -1.99 -22.28
C ASP A 144 -9.66 -2.87 -21.96
N PHE A 145 -9.89 -4.01 -21.34
CA PHE A 145 -8.83 -4.96 -21.01
C PHE A 145 -8.36 -5.79 -22.22
N LEU A 146 -9.19 -5.91 -23.26
CA LEU A 146 -8.92 -6.75 -24.44
C LEU A 146 -8.27 -5.98 -25.58
N ALA A 147 -8.22 -4.66 -25.54
CA ALA A 147 -7.62 -3.84 -26.59
C ALA A 147 -6.14 -4.22 -26.80
N PRO A 148 -5.70 -4.37 -28.08
CA PRO A 148 -4.30 -4.60 -28.39
C PRO A 148 -3.42 -3.44 -27.92
N ASN A 149 -2.20 -3.72 -27.47
CA ASN A 149 -1.24 -2.67 -27.04
C ASN A 149 -0.98 -1.62 -28.12
N SER A 150 -0.95 -2.03 -29.40
CA SER A 150 -0.77 -1.09 -30.53
C SER A 150 -1.85 -0.05 -30.68
N GLU A 151 -3.07 -0.32 -30.22
CA GLU A 151 -4.20 0.61 -30.18
C GLU A 151 -4.23 1.37 -28.84
N ALA A 152 -4.27 0.66 -27.73
CA ALA A 152 -4.43 1.21 -26.40
C ALA A 152 -3.30 2.19 -26.03
N ARG A 153 -2.03 1.91 -26.43
CA ARG A 153 -0.90 2.81 -26.19
C ARG A 153 -0.94 4.17 -26.90
N LYS A 154 -1.90 4.39 -27.79
CA LYS A 154 -2.09 5.70 -28.43
C LYS A 154 -2.74 6.70 -27.48
N GLU A 155 -3.44 6.21 -26.50
CA GLU A 155 -3.97 7.02 -25.43
C GLU A 155 -2.89 7.27 -24.37
N HIS A 156 -2.79 8.52 -23.93
CA HIS A 156 -1.93 8.96 -22.84
C HIS A 156 -2.79 9.62 -21.79
N ILE A 157 -2.70 9.12 -20.59
CA ILE A 157 -3.50 9.56 -19.45
C ILE A 157 -2.57 10.33 -18.50
N ASN A 158 -2.97 11.56 -18.19
CA ASN A 158 -2.32 12.37 -17.16
C ASN A 158 -3.31 12.50 -16.01
N GLU A 159 -3.08 11.82 -14.93
CA GLU A 159 -4.04 11.71 -13.85
C GLU A 159 -3.50 12.27 -12.55
N MET A 160 -4.40 12.83 -11.77
CA MET A 160 -4.18 13.17 -10.37
C MET A 160 -5.09 12.30 -9.51
N GLU A 161 -4.50 11.56 -8.61
CA GLU A 161 -5.23 10.78 -7.63
C GLU A 161 -5.09 11.37 -6.23
N LEU A 162 -6.19 11.38 -5.50
CA LEU A 162 -6.28 11.80 -4.11
C LEU A 162 -6.84 10.64 -3.30
N LYS A 163 -6.18 10.27 -2.18
CA LYS A 163 -6.72 9.30 -1.23
C LYS A 163 -6.82 9.92 0.15
N LEU A 164 -7.91 9.60 0.84
CA LEU A 164 -7.97 9.71 2.29
C LEU A 164 -7.81 8.31 2.87
N ILE A 165 -6.69 8.09 3.53
CA ILE A 165 -6.36 6.84 4.21
C ILE A 165 -6.74 7.00 5.68
N LEU A 166 -7.58 6.11 6.19
CA LEU A 166 -7.95 6.02 7.60
C LEU A 166 -7.55 4.65 8.12
N SER A 167 -6.63 4.58 9.05
CA SER A 167 -6.21 3.30 9.59
C SER A 167 -6.09 3.28 11.11
N SER A 168 -6.19 2.10 11.68
CA SER A 168 -6.20 1.86 13.11
C SER A 168 -5.51 0.55 13.44
N THR A 169 -4.64 0.56 14.44
CA THR A 169 -4.06 -0.66 14.98
C THR A 169 -4.65 -0.97 16.36
N TYR A 170 -5.35 -2.08 16.47
CA TYR A 170 -6.00 -2.49 17.71
C TYR A 170 -5.77 -3.98 18.03
N LYS A 171 -5.18 -4.25 19.19
CA LYS A 171 -4.86 -5.63 19.64
C LYS A 171 -4.07 -6.46 18.61
N GLY A 172 -3.17 -5.80 17.87
CA GLY A 172 -2.35 -6.40 16.84
C GLY A 172 -3.04 -6.59 15.48
N TRP A 173 -4.32 -6.25 15.36
CA TRP A 173 -4.97 -6.09 14.07
C TRP A 173 -4.72 -4.69 13.53
N ASN A 174 -4.33 -4.60 12.28
CA ASN A 174 -4.37 -3.38 11.50
C ASN A 174 -5.65 -3.41 10.65
N PHE A 175 -6.41 -2.32 10.70
CA PHE A 175 -7.57 -2.08 9.83
C PHE A 175 -7.33 -0.80 9.07
N THR A 176 -7.57 -0.83 7.78
CA THR A 176 -7.44 0.36 6.95
C THR A 176 -8.60 0.50 5.98
N GLN A 177 -8.93 1.75 5.68
CA GLN A 177 -9.92 2.15 4.68
C GLN A 177 -9.33 3.31 3.90
N ASN A 178 -9.28 3.18 2.58
CA ASN A 178 -8.87 4.21 1.66
C ASN A 178 -10.08 4.62 0.82
N THR A 179 -10.32 5.90 0.68
CA THR A 179 -11.27 6.48 -0.26
C THR A 179 -10.49 7.21 -1.33
N LEU A 180 -10.71 6.84 -2.57
CA LEU A 180 -10.01 7.37 -3.74
C LEU A 180 -10.90 8.36 -4.48
N ALA A 181 -10.25 9.37 -5.06
CA ALA A 181 -10.81 10.23 -6.07
C ALA A 181 -9.73 10.52 -7.11
N ALA A 182 -9.94 10.07 -8.33
CA ALA A 182 -9.01 10.22 -9.44
C ALA A 182 -9.58 11.15 -10.51
N LYS A 183 -8.72 11.78 -11.26
CA LYS A 183 -9.10 12.67 -12.35
C LYS A 183 -8.04 12.70 -13.44
N ASP A 184 -8.39 12.18 -14.60
CA ASP A 184 -7.64 12.50 -15.82
C ASP A 184 -7.76 13.98 -16.14
N LEU A 185 -6.63 14.64 -16.28
CA LEU A 185 -6.52 16.10 -16.51
C LEU A 185 -6.94 16.52 -17.93
N SER A 186 -7.21 15.57 -18.83
CA SER A 186 -7.61 15.83 -20.21
C SER A 186 -9.09 16.15 -20.41
N ASN A 187 -9.91 16.16 -19.37
CA ASN A 187 -11.34 16.54 -19.36
C ASN A 187 -12.32 15.43 -18.94
N SER A 188 -11.85 14.34 -18.37
CA SER A 188 -12.71 13.29 -17.81
C SER A 188 -13.45 13.74 -16.55
N PRO A 189 -14.55 13.11 -16.15
CA PRO A 189 -15.16 13.33 -14.85
C PRO A 189 -14.21 12.89 -13.72
N TRP A 190 -14.50 13.28 -12.47
CA TRP A 190 -13.91 12.66 -11.29
C TRP A 190 -14.39 11.25 -11.18
N GLU A 191 -13.48 10.32 -10.98
CA GLU A 191 -13.70 8.91 -10.73
C GLU A 191 -13.44 8.57 -9.27
N PHE A 192 -14.09 7.57 -8.74
CA PHE A 192 -14.04 7.21 -7.34
C PHE A 192 -13.76 5.74 -7.15
N GLY A 193 -13.11 5.42 -6.05
CA GLY A 193 -12.80 4.06 -5.66
C GLY A 193 -12.61 3.89 -4.17
N TYR A 194 -12.41 2.66 -3.76
CA TYR A 194 -12.17 2.30 -2.37
C TYR A 194 -11.18 1.15 -2.25
N ALA A 195 -10.44 1.13 -1.14
CA ALA A 195 -9.72 -0.05 -0.69
C ALA A 195 -9.89 -0.24 0.82
N LEU A 196 -10.14 -1.47 1.24
CA LEU A 196 -10.30 -1.89 2.63
C LEU A 196 -9.27 -2.95 2.93
N GLY A 197 -8.62 -2.89 4.08
CA GLY A 197 -7.64 -3.87 4.50
C GLY A 197 -7.83 -4.30 5.96
N ALA A 198 -7.58 -5.56 6.24
CA ALA A 198 -7.47 -6.08 7.59
C ALA A 198 -6.31 -7.09 7.66
N SER A 199 -5.37 -6.89 8.56
CA SER A 199 -4.19 -7.76 8.68
C SER A 199 -3.74 -7.92 10.13
N ARG A 200 -2.92 -8.94 10.37
CA ARG A 200 -2.34 -9.20 11.67
C ARG A 200 -1.04 -9.99 11.57
N PRO A 201 -0.01 -9.68 12.38
CA PRO A 201 1.12 -10.56 12.57
C PRO A 201 0.68 -11.94 13.12
N LEU A 202 1.28 -13.02 12.63
CA LEU A 202 0.96 -14.36 13.10
C LEU A 202 1.36 -14.58 14.58
N ALA A 203 2.29 -13.77 15.11
CA ALA A 203 2.57 -13.68 16.52
C ALA A 203 2.87 -12.25 16.95
N LEU A 204 2.30 -11.82 18.10
CA LEU A 204 2.49 -10.47 18.65
C LEU A 204 3.71 -10.35 19.55
N LYS A 205 4.29 -11.46 19.97
CA LYS A 205 5.47 -11.46 20.84
C LYS A 205 6.72 -11.67 20.00
N ALA A 206 7.68 -10.77 20.14
CA ALA A 206 9.00 -10.92 19.54
C ALA A 206 9.69 -12.18 20.11
N SER A 207 10.39 -12.90 19.23
CA SER A 207 11.25 -14.00 19.65
C SER A 207 12.51 -13.45 20.33
N ALA A 208 12.98 -14.14 21.38
CA ALA A 208 14.23 -13.79 22.04
C ALA A 208 15.48 -13.97 21.13
N LYS A 209 15.34 -14.72 20.04
CA LYS A 209 16.41 -14.95 19.05
C LYS A 209 15.95 -14.48 17.68
N ARG A 210 16.82 -13.81 16.93
CA ARG A 210 16.59 -13.53 15.51
C ARG A 210 16.43 -14.83 14.74
N CYS A 211 15.34 -14.98 14.03
CA CYS A 211 15.14 -16.11 13.13
C CYS A 211 14.34 -15.63 11.90
N ASN A 212 14.65 -16.15 10.72
CA ASN A 212 14.00 -15.76 9.49
C ASN A 212 12.53 -16.26 9.42
N PHE A 213 12.28 -17.45 9.94
CA PHE A 213 10.97 -18.12 9.90
C PHE A 213 10.20 -18.05 11.23
N CYS A 214 10.47 -17.05 12.06
CA CYS A 214 9.67 -16.83 13.26
C CYS A 214 8.27 -16.31 12.89
N PRO A 215 7.20 -16.79 13.57
CA PRO A 215 5.82 -16.38 13.23
C PRO A 215 5.58 -14.86 13.28
N GLN A 216 6.31 -14.12 14.13
CA GLN A 216 6.20 -12.65 14.19
C GLN A 216 6.69 -11.94 12.93
N ASN A 217 7.47 -12.62 12.08
CA ASN A 217 7.94 -12.06 10.81
C ASN A 217 6.90 -12.19 9.70
N PHE A 218 5.81 -12.90 9.95
CA PHE A 218 4.73 -13.07 8.98
C PHE A 218 3.52 -12.25 9.38
N VAL A 219 2.98 -11.53 8.43
CA VAL A 219 1.71 -10.80 8.54
C VAL A 219 0.74 -11.39 7.54
N ALA A 220 -0.43 -11.81 7.99
CA ALA A 220 -1.49 -12.33 7.13
C ALA A 220 -2.72 -11.42 7.21
N GLY A 221 -3.44 -11.29 6.10
CA GLY A 221 -4.62 -10.47 6.04
C GLY A 221 -5.41 -10.68 4.76
N ALA A 222 -6.26 -9.71 4.48
CA ALA A 222 -6.97 -9.60 3.21
C ALA A 222 -7.24 -8.12 2.92
N GLU A 223 -7.36 -7.81 1.65
CA GLU A 223 -7.85 -6.54 1.15
C GLU A 223 -9.03 -6.74 0.21
N MET A 224 -9.92 -5.76 0.15
CA MET A 224 -11.03 -5.69 -0.78
C MET A 224 -11.01 -4.29 -1.40
N TYR A 225 -11.04 -4.20 -2.71
CA TYR A 225 -10.96 -2.91 -3.40
C TYR A 225 -11.75 -2.94 -4.70
N GLY A 226 -12.01 -1.74 -5.25
CA GLY A 226 -12.73 -1.58 -6.51
C GLY A 226 -13.21 -0.16 -6.75
N GLY A 227 -13.73 0.05 -7.95
CA GLY A 227 -14.31 1.31 -8.39
C GLY A 227 -15.66 1.61 -7.75
N LEU A 228 -15.99 2.89 -7.69
CA LEU A 228 -17.30 3.42 -7.28
C LEU A 228 -17.94 4.29 -8.37
N GLY A 229 -17.44 4.16 -9.62
CA GLY A 229 -17.93 4.93 -10.73
C GLY A 229 -17.43 6.37 -10.73
N ASP A 230 -18.14 7.23 -11.41
CA ASP A 230 -17.80 8.64 -11.57
C ASP A 230 -18.80 9.59 -10.91
N ARG A 231 -18.56 10.91 -11.01
CA ARG A 231 -19.44 11.93 -10.44
C ARG A 231 -20.84 11.97 -11.06
N HIS A 232 -21.06 11.37 -12.22
CA HIS A 232 -22.36 11.34 -12.93
C HIS A 232 -23.11 10.04 -12.67
N SER A 233 -22.36 8.94 -12.41
CA SER A 233 -22.89 7.61 -12.15
C SER A 233 -22.10 6.98 -11.01
N PHE A 234 -22.39 7.41 -9.77
CA PHE A 234 -21.73 6.90 -8.56
C PHE A 234 -22.42 5.63 -8.07
N GLY A 235 -21.66 4.57 -7.83
CA GLY A 235 -22.17 3.29 -7.32
C GLY A 235 -21.30 2.10 -7.70
N LEU A 236 -21.85 0.91 -7.54
CA LEU A 236 -21.17 -0.36 -7.84
C LEU A 236 -21.53 -0.93 -9.21
N HIS A 237 -22.19 -0.15 -10.06
CA HIS A 237 -22.61 -0.56 -11.39
C HIS A 237 -21.50 -0.30 -12.39
N ASP A 238 -21.18 -1.30 -13.21
CA ASP A 238 -20.14 -1.26 -14.23
C ASP A 238 -18.74 -0.90 -13.66
N THR A 239 -18.46 -1.37 -12.44
CA THR A 239 -17.19 -1.19 -11.73
C THR A 239 -16.55 -2.52 -11.44
N SER A 240 -15.23 -2.57 -11.33
CA SER A 240 -14.49 -3.77 -10.93
C SER A 240 -14.40 -3.90 -9.41
N HIS A 241 -14.41 -5.11 -8.90
CA HIS A 241 -14.26 -5.41 -7.48
C HIS A 241 -13.43 -6.66 -7.27
N TYR A 242 -12.54 -6.62 -6.26
CA TYR A 242 -11.60 -7.70 -5.97
C TYR A 242 -11.58 -8.04 -4.48
N LEU A 243 -11.34 -9.31 -4.19
CA LEU A 243 -10.97 -9.79 -2.86
C LEU A 243 -9.59 -10.45 -2.96
N ALA A 244 -8.66 -10.01 -2.14
CA ALA A 244 -7.27 -10.45 -2.21
C ALA A 244 -6.71 -10.79 -0.82
N PRO A 245 -6.56 -12.07 -0.45
CA PRO A 245 -5.76 -12.46 0.70
C PRO A 245 -4.32 -11.99 0.53
N VAL A 246 -3.70 -11.51 1.61
CA VAL A 246 -2.31 -11.05 1.61
C VAL A 246 -1.47 -11.81 2.63
N LEU A 247 -0.22 -12.07 2.28
CA LEU A 247 0.79 -12.59 3.17
C LEU A 247 2.09 -11.80 2.94
N ALA A 248 2.60 -11.18 4.00
CA ALA A 248 3.91 -10.56 4.01
C ALA A 248 4.88 -11.34 4.90
N TRP A 249 6.13 -11.40 4.49
CA TRP A 249 7.24 -12.00 5.24
C TRP A 249 8.36 -10.97 5.39
N ASN A 250 8.46 -10.39 6.57
CA ASN A 250 9.43 -9.37 6.94
C ASN A 250 10.68 -10.04 7.53
N LEU A 251 11.76 -10.02 6.80
CA LEU A 251 13.02 -10.65 7.20
C LEU A 251 13.83 -9.71 8.10
N PRO A 252 14.47 -10.23 9.16
CA PRO A 252 15.34 -9.42 10.03
C PRO A 252 16.52 -8.74 9.32
N SER A 253 16.76 -9.08 8.05
CA SER A 253 17.77 -8.49 7.19
C SER A 253 17.30 -7.23 6.45
N GLY A 254 16.04 -6.77 6.67
CA GLY A 254 15.42 -5.63 5.99
C GLY A 254 14.95 -5.95 4.57
N TRP A 255 14.65 -7.21 4.28
CA TRP A 255 13.92 -7.63 3.10
C TRP A 255 12.48 -7.94 3.46
N THR A 256 11.55 -7.50 2.64
CA THR A 256 10.13 -7.87 2.72
C THR A 256 9.71 -8.59 1.46
N LEU A 257 8.98 -9.67 1.62
CA LEU A 257 8.36 -10.42 0.54
C LEU A 257 6.85 -10.36 0.75
N ARG A 258 6.10 -9.99 -0.30
CA ARG A 258 4.63 -9.93 -0.27
C ARG A 258 4.05 -10.84 -1.35
N VAL A 259 2.93 -11.47 -1.06
CA VAL A 259 2.17 -12.26 -2.03
C VAL A 259 0.68 -12.08 -1.79
N SER A 260 -0.07 -11.89 -2.88
CA SER A 260 -1.51 -11.69 -2.84
C SER A 260 -2.19 -12.22 -4.10
N PRO A 261 -2.91 -13.35 -4.03
CA PRO A 261 -3.83 -13.76 -5.08
C PRO A 261 -5.10 -12.91 -5.01
N GLY A 262 -5.41 -12.15 -6.06
CA GLY A 262 -6.62 -11.35 -6.21
C GLY A 262 -7.68 -12.06 -7.03
N PHE A 263 -8.89 -12.08 -6.55
CA PHE A 263 -10.05 -12.71 -7.20
C PHE A 263 -11.06 -11.66 -7.60
N GLY A 264 -11.35 -11.55 -8.90
CA GLY A 264 -12.40 -10.67 -9.40
C GLY A 264 -13.78 -11.15 -8.97
N LEU A 265 -14.57 -10.25 -8.40
CA LEU A 265 -15.88 -10.56 -7.82
C LEU A 265 -17.03 -10.44 -8.82
N ASN A 266 -16.80 -9.79 -9.97
CA ASN A 266 -17.79 -9.59 -11.01
C ASN A 266 -17.18 -9.73 -12.41
N HIS A 267 -18.00 -9.53 -13.45
CA HIS A 267 -17.57 -9.68 -14.85
C HIS A 267 -16.73 -8.50 -15.36
N ASN A 268 -16.77 -7.35 -14.71
CA ASN A 268 -15.95 -6.18 -15.05
C ASN A 268 -14.53 -6.27 -14.45
N SER A 269 -14.30 -7.22 -13.57
CA SER A 269 -13.00 -7.45 -12.95
C SER A 269 -12.15 -8.42 -13.77
N HIS A 270 -10.82 -8.29 -13.69
CA HIS A 270 -9.93 -9.38 -14.09
C HIS A 270 -10.33 -10.66 -13.35
N GLN A 271 -10.28 -11.78 -14.03
CA GLN A 271 -10.71 -13.04 -13.43
C GLN A 271 -9.83 -13.44 -12.24
N PHE A 272 -8.53 -13.27 -12.39
CA PHE A 272 -7.55 -13.60 -11.38
C PHE A 272 -6.29 -12.74 -11.55
N LEU A 273 -5.75 -12.27 -10.42
CA LEU A 273 -4.50 -11.55 -10.33
C LEU A 273 -3.57 -12.27 -9.36
N MET A 274 -2.39 -12.65 -9.78
CA MET A 274 -1.37 -13.16 -8.89
C MET A 274 -0.31 -12.10 -8.70
N ARG A 275 -0.25 -11.51 -7.52
CA ARG A 275 0.67 -10.44 -7.16
C ARG A 275 1.74 -10.94 -6.21
N TRP A 276 2.94 -10.46 -6.43
CA TRP A 276 4.04 -10.61 -5.48
C TRP A 276 4.97 -9.41 -5.57
N GLY A 277 5.60 -9.09 -4.45
CA GLY A 277 6.56 -8.01 -4.35
C GLY A 277 7.75 -8.41 -3.51
N VAL A 278 8.87 -7.76 -3.76
CA VAL A 278 10.07 -7.82 -2.94
C VAL A 278 10.56 -6.41 -2.68
N ALA A 279 10.72 -6.06 -1.40
CA ALA A 279 11.20 -4.76 -0.97
C ALA A 279 12.53 -4.88 -0.22
N ARG A 280 13.30 -3.81 -0.26
CA ARG A 280 14.54 -3.65 0.50
C ARG A 280 14.65 -2.25 1.06
N GLU A 281 14.61 -2.14 2.38
CA GLU A 281 14.91 -0.90 3.08
C GLU A 281 16.43 -0.64 3.15
N ILE A 282 16.84 0.58 2.86
CA ILE A 282 18.19 1.12 2.97
C ILE A 282 18.20 2.19 4.06
N THR A 283 18.45 1.76 5.28
CA THR A 283 18.46 2.63 6.46
C THR A 283 19.55 3.71 6.36
N GLY A 284 19.18 4.96 6.63
CA GLY A 284 20.08 6.10 6.67
C GLY A 284 20.61 6.54 5.30
N PHE A 285 19.89 6.21 4.22
CA PHE A 285 20.23 6.61 2.85
C PHE A 285 20.49 8.11 2.70
N GLY A 286 19.66 8.98 3.28
CA GLY A 286 19.83 10.43 3.25
C GLY A 286 21.16 10.89 3.82
N SER A 287 21.65 10.25 4.89
CA SER A 287 22.96 10.55 5.48
C SER A 287 24.11 10.04 4.60
N MET A 288 23.94 8.94 3.88
CA MET A 288 24.92 8.44 2.91
C MET A 288 25.06 9.40 1.73
N VAL A 289 23.95 9.86 1.18
CA VAL A 289 23.93 10.83 0.08
C VAL A 289 24.58 12.15 0.49
N SER A 290 24.24 12.66 1.68
CA SER A 290 24.83 13.91 2.18
C SER A 290 26.34 13.83 2.39
N ARG A 291 26.88 12.66 2.75
CA ARG A 291 28.35 12.45 2.84
C ARG A 291 29.03 12.39 1.47
N LEU A 292 28.34 11.84 0.46
CA LEU A 292 28.88 11.73 -0.90
C LEU A 292 28.94 13.09 -1.61
N PHE A 293 27.94 13.95 -1.39
CA PHE A 293 27.80 15.24 -2.07
C PHE A 293 28.13 16.44 -1.16
N GLY A 294 28.14 16.27 0.15
CA GLY A 294 28.58 17.25 1.12
C GLY A 294 30.08 17.18 1.26
N GLY A 295 30.80 17.86 0.35
CA GLY A 295 32.24 18.00 0.49
C GLY A 295 32.61 18.51 1.87
N HIS A 296 33.69 17.97 2.41
CA HIS A 296 34.29 18.34 3.69
C HIS A 296 34.20 19.86 3.94
N LYS A 297 33.40 20.26 4.95
CA LYS A 297 33.56 21.54 5.62
C LYS A 297 34.43 21.34 6.86
#